data_a2ba4829bf82d63da171b62dfb047e34
#
_entry.id   a2ba4829bf82d63da171b62dfb047e34
#
_cell.length_a   1.000
_cell.length_b   1.000
_cell.length_c   1.000
_cell.angle_alpha   90.00
_cell.angle_beta   90.00
_cell.angle_gamma   90.00
#
_symmetry.space_group_name_H-M   'P 1'
#
loop_
_entity.id
_entity.type
_entity.pdbx_description
1 polymer ?
#
loop_
_entity_poly.entity_id
_entity_poly.type
_entity_poly.pdbx_seq_one_letter_code
_entity_poly.pdbx_strand_id
1 'polypeptide(L)' 'YVLMNAPKEKLDEIVSVLPGMKSPTVMPLAQEGWCSVHTVLDEKCFWEIIGKLKALGAEGILVLPIEKMII' A
#
# COMPACT_ATOMS: atom_id res chain seq x y z
N TYR A 1 6.63 -5.08 -5.18
CA TYR A 1 5.17 -5.18 -5.01
C TYR A 1 4.84 -5.14 -3.52
N VAL A 2 4.01 -4.19 -3.14
CA VAL A 2 3.66 -3.98 -1.74
C VAL A 2 2.17 -4.23 -1.55
N LEU A 3 1.86 -5.06 -0.53
CA LEU A 3 0.49 -5.31 -0.11
C LEU A 3 0.37 -4.87 1.34
N MET A 4 -0.74 -4.25 1.70
CA MET A 4 -0.98 -3.87 3.08
C MET A 4 -2.47 -3.84 3.37
N ASN A 5 -2.82 -4.04 4.64
CA ASN A 5 -4.19 -3.86 5.11
C ASN A 5 -4.29 -2.46 5.70
N ALA A 6 -5.31 -1.74 5.33
CA ALA A 6 -5.48 -0.35 5.75
C ALA A 6 -6.89 -0.08 6.25
N PRO A 7 -7.03 0.80 7.28
CA PRO A 7 -8.34 1.25 7.69
C PRO A 7 -8.99 2.03 6.56
N LYS A 8 -10.25 1.74 6.26
CA LYS A 8 -10.97 2.40 5.19
C LYS A 8 -11.03 3.91 5.38
N GLU A 9 -11.16 4.37 6.61
CA GLU A 9 -11.24 5.79 6.94
C GLU A 9 -9.93 6.54 6.68
N LYS A 10 -8.80 5.83 6.62
CA LYS A 10 -7.48 6.42 6.35
C LYS A 10 -7.02 6.19 4.92
N LEU A 11 -7.84 5.57 4.10
CA LEU A 11 -7.46 5.17 2.75
C LEU A 11 -6.97 6.35 1.90
N ASP A 12 -7.67 7.46 1.92
CA ASP A 12 -7.29 8.62 1.11
C ASP A 12 -5.92 9.16 1.50
N GLU A 13 -5.62 9.19 2.81
CA GLU A 13 -4.33 9.64 3.31
C GLU A 13 -3.22 8.68 2.91
N ILE A 14 -3.50 7.38 2.99
CA ILE A 14 -2.53 6.35 2.62
C ILE A 14 -2.23 6.42 1.12
N VAL A 15 -3.24 6.55 0.29
CA VAL A 15 -3.07 6.65 -1.15
C VAL A 15 -2.26 7.90 -1.52
N SER A 16 -2.46 8.99 -0.81
CA SER A 16 -1.72 10.24 -1.08
C SER A 16 -0.23 10.12 -0.80
N VAL A 17 0.16 9.20 0.07
CA VAL A 17 1.57 8.97 0.42
C VAL A 17 2.25 8.05 -0.60
N LEU A 18 1.48 7.22 -1.29
CA LEU A 18 2.03 6.20 -2.19
C LEU A 18 2.33 6.76 -3.58
N PRO A 19 3.61 6.85 -3.97
CA PRO A 19 3.94 7.13 -5.36
C PRO A 19 3.75 5.86 -6.17
N GLY A 20 2.88 5.87 -7.14
CA GLY A 20 2.64 4.70 -7.95
C GLY A 20 2.69 5.06 -9.43
N MET A 21 2.81 4.04 -10.29
CA MET A 21 2.77 4.26 -11.74
C MET A 21 1.38 4.71 -12.16
N LYS A 22 0.38 4.21 -11.45
CA LYS A 22 -1.02 4.56 -11.60
C LYS A 22 -1.65 4.48 -10.22
N SER A 23 -2.96 4.53 -10.14
CA SER A 23 -3.64 4.36 -8.86
C SER A 23 -3.37 2.97 -8.29
N PRO A 24 -3.19 2.85 -6.98
CA PRO A 24 -3.05 1.53 -6.37
C PRO A 24 -4.36 0.74 -6.48
N THR A 25 -4.24 -0.58 -6.42
CA THR A 25 -5.41 -1.45 -6.38
C THR A 25 -5.92 -1.51 -4.95
N VAL A 26 -7.22 -1.27 -4.77
CA VAL A 26 -7.84 -1.31 -3.45
C VAL A 26 -8.97 -2.33 -3.48
N MET A 27 -8.96 -3.24 -2.51
CA MET A 27 -9.98 -4.29 -2.40
C MET A 27 -10.54 -4.30 -0.98
N PRO A 28 -11.86 -4.38 -0.81
CA PRO A 28 -12.44 -4.48 0.53
C PRO A 28 -12.07 -5.83 1.16
N LEU A 29 -11.84 -5.82 2.46
CA LEU A 29 -11.60 -7.05 3.20
C LEU A 29 -12.92 -7.57 3.77
N ALA A 30 -12.92 -8.85 4.17
CA ALA A 30 -14.06 -9.44 4.83
C ALA A 30 -14.40 -8.71 6.13
N GLN A 31 -13.38 -8.22 6.82
CA GLN A 31 -13.59 -7.42 8.03
C GLN A 31 -14.04 -6.02 7.64
N GLU A 32 -15.18 -5.60 8.15
CA GLU A 32 -15.75 -4.30 7.86
C GLU A 32 -14.82 -3.18 8.34
N GLY A 33 -14.73 -2.13 7.53
CA GLY A 33 -13.90 -0.97 7.86
C GLY A 33 -12.43 -1.10 7.44
N TRP A 34 -12.06 -2.19 6.80
CA TRP A 34 -10.70 -2.45 6.34
C TRP A 34 -10.67 -2.76 4.86
N CYS A 35 -9.54 -2.43 4.24
CA CYS A 35 -9.32 -2.77 2.83
C CYS A 35 -7.87 -3.19 2.62
N SER A 36 -7.64 -3.90 1.51
CA SER A 36 -6.31 -4.30 1.09
C SER A 36 -5.84 -3.34 0.00
N VAL A 37 -4.62 -2.83 0.14
CA VAL A 37 -4.04 -1.90 -0.83
C VAL A 37 -2.82 -2.56 -1.46
N HIS A 38 -2.79 -2.61 -2.78
CA HIS A 38 -1.70 -3.21 -3.55
C HIS A 38 -1.09 -2.15 -4.46
N THR A 39 0.22 -2.04 -4.46
CA THR A 39 0.90 -1.07 -5.28
C THR A 39 2.31 -1.54 -5.64
N VAL A 40 2.90 -0.89 -6.64
CA VAL A 40 4.28 -1.15 -7.04
C VAL A 40 5.11 0.09 -6.68
N LEU A 41 6.18 -0.13 -5.94
CA LEU A 41 7.05 0.94 -5.48
C LEU A 41 8.52 0.56 -5.71
N ASP A 42 9.37 1.57 -5.86
CA ASP A 42 10.79 1.37 -5.74
C ASP A 42 11.13 1.02 -4.28
N GLU A 43 12.11 0.16 -4.10
CA GLU A 43 12.54 -0.22 -2.76
C GLU A 43 12.94 0.99 -1.92
N LYS A 44 13.65 1.93 -2.52
CA LYS A 44 14.06 3.15 -1.85
C LYS A 44 12.87 3.98 -1.38
N CYS A 45 11.88 4.16 -2.24
CA CYS A 45 10.67 4.90 -1.87
C CYS A 45 9.92 4.22 -0.75
N PHE A 46 9.85 2.88 -0.78
CA PHE A 46 9.18 2.12 0.27
C PHE A 46 9.79 2.42 1.65
N TRP A 47 11.13 2.36 1.76
CA TRP A 47 11.79 2.60 3.03
C TRP A 47 11.61 4.02 3.54
N GLU A 48 11.43 4.98 2.63
CA GLU A 48 11.19 6.36 3.01
C GLU A 48 9.79 6.60 3.57
N ILE A 49 8.80 5.83 3.11
CA ILE A 49 7.40 6.08 3.46
C ILE A 49 6.81 5.08 4.46
N ILE A 50 7.52 3.99 4.77
CA ILE A 50 6.95 2.95 5.64
C ILE A 50 6.52 3.46 7.01
N GLY A 51 7.28 4.39 7.58
CA GLY A 51 6.91 4.99 8.85
C GLY A 51 5.60 5.76 8.79
N LYS A 52 5.36 6.46 7.69
CA LYS A 52 4.11 7.19 7.47
C LYS A 52 2.94 6.23 7.31
N LEU A 53 3.13 5.13 6.59
CA LEU A 53 2.09 4.13 6.41
C LEU A 53 1.67 3.52 7.74
N LYS A 54 2.65 3.18 8.58
CA LYS A 54 2.35 2.64 9.91
C LYS A 54 1.63 3.65 10.78
N ALA A 55 2.03 4.91 10.73
CA ALA A 55 1.39 5.96 11.49
C ALA A 55 -0.06 6.17 11.10
N LEU A 56 -0.40 5.88 9.83
CA LEU A 56 -1.77 5.97 9.34
C LEU A 56 -2.58 4.69 9.59
N GLY A 57 -2.00 3.72 10.28
CA GLY A 57 -2.71 2.51 10.67
C GLY A 57 -2.57 1.33 9.72
N ALA A 58 -1.70 1.39 8.73
CA ALA A 58 -1.48 0.26 7.84
C ALA A 58 -0.88 -0.92 8.61
N GLU A 59 -1.37 -2.12 8.33
CA GLU A 59 -0.94 -3.35 8.99
C GLU A 59 -0.66 -4.44 7.95
N GLY A 60 0.05 -5.47 8.40
CA GLY A 60 0.33 -6.62 7.55
C GLY A 60 1.03 -6.25 6.25
N ILE A 61 1.99 -5.33 6.32
CA ILE A 61 2.69 -4.86 5.15
C ILE A 61 3.63 -5.94 4.63
N LEU A 62 3.40 -6.37 3.39
CA LEU A 62 4.24 -7.36 2.72
C LEU A 62 4.94 -6.71 1.54
N VAL A 63 6.21 -7.05 1.37
CA VAL A 63 7.01 -6.58 0.24
C VAL A 63 7.46 -7.79 -0.56
N LEU A 64 7.08 -7.83 -1.83
CA LEU A 64 7.43 -8.92 -2.73
C LEU A 64 8.31 -8.37 -3.84
N PRO A 65 9.48 -8.99 -4.08
CA PRO A 65 10.33 -8.55 -5.18
C PRO A 65 9.69 -8.88 -6.53
N ILE A 66 9.86 -8.00 -7.50
CA ILE A 66 9.39 -8.22 -8.85
C ILE A 66 10.62 -8.45 -9.73
N GLU A 67 10.70 -9.64 -10.31
CA GLU A 67 11.82 -9.97 -11.20
C GLU A 67 11.58 -9.47 -12.62
N LYS A 68 10.34 -9.51 -13.08
CA LYS A 68 9.96 -9.05 -14.42
C LYS A 68 8.63 -8.31 -14.35
N MET A 69 8.55 -7.24 -15.11
CA MET A 69 7.31 -6.47 -15.22
C MET A 69 7.16 -6.02 -16.66
N ILE A 70 6.01 -6.28 -17.24
CA ILE A 70 5.66 -5.80 -18.57
C ILE A 70 4.68 -4.65 -18.42
N ILE A 71 5.04 -3.53 -19.00
CA ILE A 71 4.25 -2.30 -18.91
C ILE A 71 3.45 -2.08 -20.19
#